data_b492bfa3fd7a9d694ba92e3a7b65273c
#
_entry.id   b492bfa3fd7a9d694ba92e3a7b65273c
#
_cell.length_a   1.000
_cell.length_b   1.000
_cell.length_c   1.000
_cell.angle_alpha   90.00
_cell.angle_beta   90.00
_cell.angle_gamma   90.00
#
_symmetry.space_group_name_H-M   'P 1'
#
loop_
_entity.id
_entity.type
_entity.pdbx_description
1 polymer ?
#
loop_
_entity_poly.entity_id
_entity_poly.type
_entity_poly.pdbx_seq_one_letter_code
_entity_poly.pdbx_strand_id
1 'polypeptide(L)'
;MRKFELMTTFHRKGYDMYGKRMIESVLKYWPKEVDFTIYWEEVLPDFDDPRLHYVELYEACPDLTDFKTRHKDHLWAHGKAENPRSKKKMSGQDFGDSDALGERGWSFKHDAVRFSHKVYAQCEQLKRSTADVLIFLDADTVTFRPIPIEFFDKMLPEDRFTTFLG
;
A
#
# COMPACT_ATOMS: atom_id res chain seq x y z
N MET A 1 -2.26 -22.83 14.85
CA MET A 1 -2.88 -22.11 13.69
C MET A 1 -2.13 -20.81 13.56
N ARG A 2 -1.63 -20.47 12.37
CA ARG A 2 -0.92 -19.20 12.16
C ARG A 2 -1.87 -18.01 12.35
N LYS A 3 -1.37 -16.95 12.95
CA LYS A 3 -2.07 -15.69 13.09
C LYS A 3 -1.80 -14.83 11.86
N PHE A 4 -2.87 -14.37 11.21
CA PHE A 4 -2.82 -13.48 10.05
C PHE A 4 -3.27 -12.07 10.43
N GLU A 5 -2.60 -11.08 9.88
CA GLU A 5 -2.99 -9.69 9.99
C GLU A 5 -3.00 -9.06 8.61
N LEU A 6 -4.08 -8.34 8.32
CA LEU A 6 -4.22 -7.52 7.12
C LEU A 6 -3.80 -6.09 7.40
N MET A 7 -3.16 -5.44 6.43
CA MET A 7 -2.91 -4.01 6.49
C MET A 7 -3.16 -3.32 5.16
N THR A 8 -3.45 -2.03 5.23
CA THR A 8 -3.54 -1.12 4.08
C THR A 8 -3.11 0.28 4.45
N THR A 9 -2.96 1.14 3.44
CA THR A 9 -2.77 2.59 3.62
C THR A 9 -3.47 3.37 2.53
N PHE A 10 -4.00 4.53 2.86
CA PHE A 10 -4.62 5.47 1.93
C PHE A 10 -4.66 6.90 2.50
N HIS A 11 -4.66 7.86 1.59
CA HIS A 11 -4.96 9.26 1.87
C HIS A 11 -6.46 9.54 1.66
N ARG A 12 -6.95 10.73 2.08
CA ARG A 12 -8.37 11.12 1.97
C ARG A 12 -9.00 10.81 0.61
N LYS A 13 -8.40 11.30 -0.48
CA LYS A 13 -8.95 11.06 -1.82
C LYS A 13 -9.05 9.58 -2.16
N GLY A 14 -8.06 8.78 -1.75
CA GLY A 14 -8.08 7.32 -1.92
C GLY A 14 -9.19 6.67 -1.10
N TYR A 15 -9.40 7.11 0.14
CA TYR A 15 -10.50 6.65 0.98
C TYR A 15 -11.86 6.90 0.33
N ASP A 16 -12.11 8.13 -0.12
CA ASP A 16 -13.37 8.52 -0.74
C ASP A 16 -13.65 7.77 -2.05
N MET A 17 -12.61 7.51 -2.85
CA MET A 17 -12.76 6.88 -4.17
C MET A 17 -12.93 5.35 -4.08
N TYR A 18 -12.21 4.68 -3.19
CA TYR A 18 -12.14 3.21 -3.15
C TYR A 18 -11.93 2.61 -1.76
N GLY A 19 -11.23 3.28 -0.84
CA GLY A 19 -10.85 2.71 0.45
C GLY A 19 -12.04 2.33 1.31
N LYS A 20 -13.10 3.14 1.32
CA LYS A 20 -14.35 2.82 2.02
C LYS A 20 -14.94 1.50 1.54
N ARG A 21 -15.07 1.32 0.23
CA ARG A 21 -15.61 0.11 -0.37
C ARG A 21 -14.72 -1.11 -0.13
N MET A 22 -13.40 -0.90 -0.12
CA MET A 22 -12.44 -1.96 0.22
C MET A 22 -12.66 -2.43 1.66
N ILE A 23 -12.72 -1.53 2.65
CA ILE A 23 -12.98 -1.86 4.06
C ILE A 23 -14.30 -2.64 4.21
N GLU A 24 -15.40 -2.13 3.62
CA GLU A 24 -16.69 -2.82 3.63
C GLU A 24 -16.59 -4.25 3.09
N SER A 25 -15.83 -4.45 2.02
CA SER A 25 -15.65 -5.77 1.41
C SER A 25 -14.81 -6.72 2.28
N VAL A 26 -13.79 -6.20 2.97
CA VAL A 26 -13.00 -6.97 3.94
C VAL A 26 -13.86 -7.38 5.11
N LEU A 27 -14.58 -6.46 5.73
CA LEU A 27 -15.46 -6.73 6.87
C LEU A 27 -16.53 -7.77 6.54
N LYS A 28 -16.99 -7.80 5.29
CA LYS A 28 -18.02 -8.72 4.82
C LYS A 28 -17.50 -10.12 4.47
N TYR A 29 -16.32 -10.21 3.88
CA TYR A 29 -15.91 -11.44 3.20
C TYR A 29 -14.64 -12.10 3.76
N TRP A 30 -13.86 -11.38 4.58
CA TRP A 30 -12.66 -11.94 5.19
C TRP A 30 -12.98 -12.66 6.50
N PRO A 31 -12.16 -13.65 6.89
CA PRO A 31 -12.32 -14.34 8.17
C PRO A 31 -12.29 -13.36 9.32
N LYS A 32 -13.12 -13.60 10.34
CA LYS A 32 -13.21 -12.72 11.52
C LYS A 32 -11.99 -12.78 12.43
N GLU A 33 -11.16 -13.80 12.25
CA GLU A 33 -9.92 -14.03 12.98
C GLU A 33 -8.76 -13.18 12.43
N VAL A 34 -8.94 -12.50 11.30
CA VAL A 34 -7.91 -11.65 10.70
C VAL A 34 -8.10 -10.22 11.19
N ASP A 35 -7.14 -9.75 11.98
CA ASP A 35 -7.05 -8.33 12.37
C ASP A 35 -6.73 -7.47 11.15
N PHE A 36 -7.23 -6.24 11.13
CA PHE A 36 -7.03 -5.34 10.01
C PHE A 36 -6.53 -3.97 10.47
N THR A 37 -5.25 -3.69 10.23
CA THR A 37 -4.61 -2.41 10.53
C THR A 37 -4.68 -1.46 9.33
N ILE A 38 -5.20 -0.27 9.56
CA ILE A 38 -5.39 0.78 8.56
C ILE A 38 -4.50 1.97 8.89
N TYR A 39 -3.49 2.20 8.05
CA TYR A 39 -2.68 3.41 8.10
C TYR A 39 -3.39 4.51 7.31
N TRP A 40 -3.97 5.46 8.03
CA TRP A 40 -4.75 6.53 7.44
C TRP A 40 -3.98 7.86 7.39
N GLU A 41 -4.34 8.70 6.40
CA GLU A 41 -3.86 10.06 6.21
C GLU A 41 -5.05 11.00 6.05
N GLU A 42 -5.06 12.13 6.76
CA GLU A 42 -6.05 13.21 6.64
C GLU A 42 -7.50 12.85 7.00
N VAL A 43 -7.87 11.57 6.99
CA VAL A 43 -9.22 11.12 7.33
C VAL A 43 -9.19 9.81 8.08
N LEU A 44 -9.70 9.82 9.31
CA LEU A 44 -9.96 8.59 10.07
C LEU A 44 -11.22 7.93 9.51
N PRO A 45 -11.17 6.65 9.10
CA PRO A 45 -12.36 5.93 8.65
C PRO A 45 -13.39 5.76 9.77
N ASP A 46 -14.66 5.89 9.41
CA ASP A 46 -15.79 5.76 10.33
C ASP A 46 -16.41 4.35 10.20
N PHE A 47 -15.70 3.35 10.75
CA PHE A 47 -16.20 1.98 10.89
C PHE A 47 -15.95 1.50 12.31
N ASP A 48 -16.95 0.83 12.90
CA ASP A 48 -16.91 0.24 14.22
C ASP A 48 -16.94 -1.30 14.09
N ASP A 49 -15.75 -1.90 14.01
CA ASP A 49 -15.57 -3.36 14.02
C ASP A 49 -14.33 -3.68 14.88
N PRO A 50 -14.40 -4.64 15.80
CA PRO A 50 -13.31 -4.92 16.74
C PRO A 50 -12.02 -5.41 16.09
N ARG A 51 -12.04 -5.80 14.83
CA ARG A 51 -10.85 -6.20 14.06
C ARG A 51 -10.07 -5.02 13.52
N LEU A 52 -10.67 -3.80 13.50
CA LEU A 52 -10.06 -2.62 12.90
C LEU A 52 -9.14 -1.91 13.88
N HIS A 53 -7.91 -1.70 13.46
CA HIS A 53 -6.90 -0.93 14.17
C HIS A 53 -6.47 0.24 13.33
N TYR A 54 -6.64 1.45 13.85
CA TYR A 54 -6.35 2.68 13.12
C TYR A 54 -5.02 3.28 13.58
N VAL A 55 -4.16 3.57 12.63
CA VAL A 55 -2.83 4.17 12.86
C VAL A 55 -2.71 5.41 11.99
N GLU A 56 -2.41 6.55 12.60
CA GLU A 56 -2.07 7.75 11.83
C GLU A 56 -0.67 7.56 11.21
N LEU A 57 -0.58 7.71 9.89
CA LEU A 57 0.61 7.32 9.15
C LEU A 57 1.83 8.17 9.51
N TYR A 58 1.68 9.48 9.57
CA TYR A 58 2.83 10.38 9.81
C TYR A 58 3.29 10.39 11.25
N GLU A 59 2.38 10.18 12.20
CA GLU A 59 2.74 10.00 13.62
C GLU A 59 3.52 8.70 13.83
N ALA A 60 3.08 7.64 13.17
CA ALA A 60 3.71 6.32 13.27
C ALA A 60 5.04 6.23 12.50
N CYS A 61 5.17 6.99 11.40
CA CYS A 61 6.30 6.93 10.48
C CYS A 61 6.95 8.32 10.28
N PRO A 62 7.59 8.91 11.31
CA PRO A 62 8.23 10.23 11.18
C PRO A 62 9.30 10.26 10.09
N ASP A 63 10.02 9.16 9.87
CA ASP A 63 11.02 9.01 8.81
C ASP A 63 10.42 9.19 7.40
N LEU A 64 9.12 8.95 7.23
CA LEU A 64 8.42 9.22 5.97
C LEU A 64 8.38 10.72 5.68
N THR A 65 8.11 11.52 6.70
CA THR A 65 8.12 12.99 6.60
C THR A 65 9.51 13.50 6.22
N ASP A 66 10.55 12.96 6.84
CA ASP A 66 11.94 13.30 6.53
C ASP A 66 12.31 12.89 5.11
N PHE A 67 11.92 11.71 4.67
CA PHE A 67 12.12 11.25 3.31
C PHE A 67 11.44 12.18 2.30
N LYS A 68 10.17 12.52 2.50
CA LYS A 68 9.41 13.43 1.63
C LYS A 68 10.03 14.83 1.60
N THR A 69 10.46 15.35 2.75
CA THR A 69 11.12 16.65 2.85
C THR A 69 12.43 16.67 2.09
N ARG A 70 13.26 15.65 2.26
CA ARG A 70 14.55 15.51 1.56
C ARG A 70 14.40 15.47 0.04
N HIS A 71 13.33 14.86 -0.45
CA HIS A 71 13.10 14.64 -1.87
C HIS A 71 12.05 15.56 -2.50
N LYS A 72 11.55 16.58 -1.78
CA LYS A 72 10.46 17.46 -2.23
C LYS A 72 10.70 18.12 -3.59
N ASP A 73 11.94 18.50 -3.87
CA ASP A 73 12.33 19.21 -5.08
C ASP A 73 13.01 18.29 -6.13
N HIS A 74 13.09 16.99 -5.82
CA HIS A 74 13.78 16.04 -6.68
C HIS A 74 12.80 15.44 -7.70
N LEU A 75 12.82 15.96 -8.92
CA LEU A 75 11.86 15.60 -9.97
C LEU A 75 11.76 14.08 -10.19
N TRP A 76 12.86 13.38 -10.23
CA TRP A 76 12.88 11.92 -10.46
C TRP A 76 12.22 11.14 -9.31
N ALA A 77 12.37 11.61 -8.07
CA ALA A 77 11.70 10.99 -6.94
C ALA A 77 10.17 11.13 -7.00
N HIS A 78 9.69 12.10 -7.77
CA HIS A 78 8.27 12.31 -8.09
C HIS A 78 7.84 11.72 -9.44
N GLY A 79 8.65 10.85 -10.03
CA GLY A 79 8.36 10.25 -11.33
C GLY A 79 8.32 11.24 -12.50
N LYS A 80 8.94 12.42 -12.35
CA LYS A 80 8.96 13.48 -13.36
C LYS A 80 10.27 13.51 -14.12
N ALA A 81 10.21 13.69 -15.43
CA ALA A 81 11.39 13.92 -16.25
C ALA A 81 11.72 15.42 -16.29
N GLU A 82 13.01 15.76 -16.18
CA GLU A 82 13.49 17.13 -16.38
C GLU A 82 13.19 17.63 -17.81
N ASN A 83 13.27 16.72 -18.78
CA ASN A 83 12.92 16.99 -20.17
C ASN A 83 12.06 15.84 -20.73
N PRO A 84 10.79 16.11 -21.08
CA PRO A 84 9.90 15.11 -21.65
C PRO A 84 10.44 14.45 -22.95
N ARG A 85 11.34 15.13 -23.67
CA ARG A 85 11.99 14.59 -24.87
C ARG A 85 13.16 13.66 -24.57
N SER A 86 13.70 13.66 -23.35
CA SER A 86 14.82 12.81 -22.94
C SER A 86 14.37 11.51 -22.24
N LYS A 87 13.19 11.04 -22.54
CA LYS A 87 12.56 9.84 -21.95
C LYS A 87 13.47 8.61 -21.87
N LYS A 88 14.38 8.44 -22.84
CA LYS A 88 15.33 7.32 -22.90
C LYS A 88 16.50 7.40 -21.90
N LYS A 89 16.75 8.55 -21.26
CA LYS A 89 17.94 8.73 -20.42
C LYS A 89 17.72 8.56 -18.93
N MET A 90 16.46 8.50 -18.47
CA MET A 90 16.16 8.56 -17.03
C MET A 90 16.54 7.34 -16.21
N SER A 91 16.63 6.15 -16.79
CA SER A 91 16.83 4.94 -15.98
C SER A 91 17.86 3.96 -16.50
N GLY A 92 18.48 4.20 -17.65
CA GLY A 92 19.28 3.15 -18.31
C GLY A 92 18.44 1.94 -18.74
N GLN A 93 17.17 1.90 -18.39
CA GLN A 93 16.18 0.93 -18.84
C GLN A 93 15.37 1.55 -19.98
N ASP A 94 15.17 0.79 -21.01
CA ASP A 94 14.28 1.13 -22.11
C ASP A 94 12.86 1.24 -21.54
N PHE A 95 12.34 2.46 -21.37
CA PHE A 95 10.92 2.68 -21.13
C PHE A 95 10.19 2.34 -22.43
N GLY A 96 10.20 1.06 -22.78
CA GLY A 96 9.77 0.52 -24.06
C GLY A 96 8.31 0.76 -24.44
N ASP A 97 7.54 1.47 -23.59
CA ASP A 97 6.16 1.83 -23.89
C ASP A 97 5.92 3.31 -23.68
N SER A 98 5.33 3.94 -24.65
CA SER A 98 4.84 5.32 -24.66
C SER A 98 3.88 5.63 -23.49
N ASP A 99 3.33 4.62 -22.84
CA ASP A 99 2.42 4.72 -21.70
C ASP A 99 3.15 4.95 -20.36
N ALA A 100 4.48 4.78 -20.31
CA ALA A 100 5.24 4.92 -19.08
C ALA A 100 5.37 6.38 -18.60
N LEU A 101 5.31 7.34 -19.51
CA LEU A 101 5.29 8.76 -19.20
C LEU A 101 4.06 9.34 -19.90
N GLY A 102 2.99 9.58 -19.18
CA GLY A 102 1.83 10.28 -19.70
C GLY A 102 2.25 11.59 -20.43
N GLU A 103 1.36 12.18 -21.20
CA GLU A 103 1.59 13.39 -22.00
C GLU A 103 2.30 14.53 -21.27
N ARG A 104 2.28 14.51 -19.92
CA ARG A 104 2.87 15.52 -19.03
C ARG A 104 4.28 15.19 -18.51
N GLY A 105 4.94 14.14 -19.01
CA GLY A 105 6.28 13.76 -18.55
C GLY A 105 6.33 13.20 -17.11
N TRP A 106 5.24 12.62 -16.61
CA TRP A 106 5.15 11.96 -15.31
C TRP A 106 4.92 10.46 -15.49
N SER A 107 5.62 9.67 -14.69
CA SER A 107 5.44 8.23 -14.62
C SER A 107 5.03 7.78 -13.22
N PHE A 108 3.84 7.23 -13.11
CA PHE A 108 3.36 6.62 -11.88
C PHE A 108 4.33 5.56 -11.31
N LYS A 109 4.88 4.71 -12.16
CA LYS A 109 5.77 3.61 -11.76
C LYS A 109 7.09 4.08 -11.12
N HIS A 110 7.49 5.32 -11.34
CA HIS A 110 8.74 5.89 -10.86
C HIS A 110 8.54 6.96 -9.77
N ASP A 111 7.31 7.14 -9.27
CA ASP A 111 7.01 8.08 -8.20
C ASP A 111 7.35 7.45 -6.83
N ALA A 112 8.63 7.50 -6.48
CA ALA A 112 9.14 6.95 -5.22
C ALA A 112 8.52 7.65 -4.00
N VAL A 113 8.25 8.96 -4.09
CA VAL A 113 7.62 9.72 -3.00
C VAL A 113 6.20 9.22 -2.77
N ARG A 114 5.45 8.93 -3.81
CA ARG A 114 4.11 8.35 -3.70
C ARG A 114 4.13 6.94 -3.12
N PHE A 115 5.05 6.08 -3.60
CA PHE A 115 5.14 4.71 -3.12
C PHE A 115 5.75 4.58 -1.72
N SER A 116 6.50 5.59 -1.25
CA SER A 116 7.09 5.57 0.09
C SER A 116 6.04 5.38 1.19
N HIS A 117 4.83 5.92 1.03
CA HIS A 117 3.74 5.74 2.00
C HIS A 117 3.47 4.26 2.29
N LYS A 118 3.37 3.42 1.25
CA LYS A 118 3.19 1.97 1.40
C LYS A 118 4.39 1.31 2.08
N VAL A 119 5.59 1.66 1.65
CA VAL A 119 6.83 1.05 2.16
C VAL A 119 7.02 1.35 3.64
N TYR A 120 6.85 2.62 4.05
CA TYR A 120 7.00 3.00 5.45
C TYR A 120 5.92 2.38 6.33
N ALA A 121 4.65 2.37 5.88
CA ALA A 121 3.57 1.70 6.60
C ALA A 121 3.84 0.20 6.78
N GLN A 122 4.29 -0.50 5.73
CA GLN A 122 4.63 -1.93 5.79
C GLN A 122 5.79 -2.18 6.76
N CYS A 123 6.88 -1.40 6.66
CA CYS A 123 8.02 -1.54 7.56
C CYS A 123 7.65 -1.28 9.02
N GLU A 124 6.80 -0.29 9.28
CA GLU A 124 6.35 0.00 10.63
C GLU A 124 5.43 -1.09 11.16
N GLN A 125 4.51 -1.60 10.34
CA GLN A 125 3.63 -2.68 10.77
C GLN A 125 4.38 -3.98 11.02
N LEU A 126 5.41 -4.29 10.25
CA LEU A 126 6.28 -5.45 10.50
C LEU A 126 6.98 -5.38 11.87
N LYS A 127 7.27 -4.19 12.39
CA LYS A 127 7.86 -4.02 13.72
C LYS A 127 6.83 -4.17 14.84
N ARG A 128 5.58 -3.79 14.58
CA ARG A 128 4.48 -3.76 15.58
C ARG A 128 3.71 -5.07 15.63
N SER A 129 3.55 -5.73 14.50
CA SER A 129 2.73 -6.92 14.37
C SER A 129 3.27 -8.07 15.20
N THR A 130 2.36 -8.78 15.84
CA THR A 130 2.61 -10.07 16.50
C THR A 130 2.03 -11.24 15.70
N ALA A 131 1.54 -10.98 14.49
CA ALA A 131 1.05 -12.00 13.59
C ALA A 131 2.22 -12.78 12.95
N ASP A 132 1.96 -14.03 12.60
CA ASP A 132 2.92 -14.88 11.88
C ASP A 132 3.03 -14.45 10.41
N VAL A 133 1.94 -13.88 9.87
CA VAL A 133 1.85 -13.45 8.47
C VAL A 133 1.18 -12.08 8.38
N LEU A 134 1.87 -11.13 7.77
CA LEU A 134 1.33 -9.82 7.41
C LEU A 134 0.91 -9.80 5.94
N ILE A 135 -0.33 -9.43 5.69
CA ILE A 135 -0.92 -9.32 4.35
C ILE A 135 -1.09 -7.83 4.01
N PHE A 136 -0.46 -7.37 2.95
CA PHE A 136 -0.73 -6.02 2.43
C PHE A 136 -1.77 -6.08 1.32
N LEU A 137 -2.85 -5.31 1.45
CA LEU A 137 -3.89 -5.18 0.45
C LEU A 137 -3.92 -3.75 -0.07
N ASP A 138 -3.83 -3.58 -1.39
CA ASP A 138 -4.01 -2.26 -2.00
C ASP A 138 -5.43 -1.74 -1.76
N ALA A 139 -5.55 -0.47 -1.42
CA ALA A 139 -6.80 0.13 -1.01
C ALA A 139 -7.89 0.19 -2.12
N ASP A 140 -7.51 -0.02 -3.37
CA ASP A 140 -8.43 -0.14 -4.52
C ASP A 140 -8.89 -1.57 -4.81
N THR A 141 -8.47 -2.54 -3.98
CA THR A 141 -8.86 -3.95 -4.09
C THR A 141 -10.20 -4.20 -3.41
N VAL A 142 -11.13 -4.88 -4.07
CA VAL A 142 -12.43 -5.25 -3.52
C VAL A 142 -12.59 -6.76 -3.51
N THR A 143 -12.86 -7.30 -2.33
CA THR A 143 -13.21 -8.71 -2.16
C THR A 143 -14.69 -8.91 -2.47
N PHE A 144 -15.03 -9.87 -3.31
CA PHE A 144 -16.41 -10.09 -3.79
C PHE A 144 -17.02 -11.45 -3.38
N ARG A 145 -16.24 -12.30 -2.68
CA ARG A 145 -16.72 -13.60 -2.14
C ARG A 145 -15.96 -13.95 -0.86
N PRO A 146 -16.54 -14.80 0.01
CA PRO A 146 -15.88 -15.24 1.23
C PRO A 146 -14.54 -15.90 0.95
N ILE A 147 -13.55 -15.57 1.79
CA ILE A 147 -12.20 -16.15 1.77
C ILE A 147 -12.09 -17.05 3.01
N PRO A 148 -11.85 -18.35 2.87
CA PRO A 148 -11.57 -19.21 4.01
C PRO A 148 -10.16 -18.96 4.54
N ILE A 149 -9.95 -19.13 5.85
CA ILE A 149 -8.65 -18.88 6.49
C ILE A 149 -7.54 -19.76 5.90
N GLU A 150 -7.87 -20.98 5.49
CA GLU A 150 -6.94 -21.94 4.88
C GLU A 150 -6.40 -21.47 3.52
N PHE A 151 -7.06 -20.49 2.91
CA PHE A 151 -6.55 -19.87 1.68
C PHE A 151 -5.20 -19.22 1.91
N PHE A 152 -5.03 -18.52 3.03
CA PHE A 152 -3.78 -17.82 3.34
C PHE A 152 -2.64 -18.79 3.65
N ASP A 153 -2.92 -19.92 4.30
CA ASP A 153 -1.93 -20.98 4.51
C ASP A 153 -1.41 -21.55 3.19
N LYS A 154 -2.28 -21.69 2.20
CA LYS A 154 -1.90 -22.17 0.86
C LYS A 154 -1.12 -21.11 0.07
N MET A 155 -1.46 -19.84 0.23
CA MET A 155 -0.80 -18.74 -0.48
C MET A 155 0.62 -18.49 0.00
N LEU A 156 0.87 -18.61 1.32
CA LEU A 156 2.19 -18.50 1.90
C LEU A 156 2.52 -19.76 2.73
N PRO A 157 3.02 -20.84 2.11
CA PRO A 157 3.53 -22.01 2.82
C PRO A 157 4.65 -21.62 3.79
N GLU A 158 4.86 -22.44 4.84
CA GLU A 158 5.85 -22.15 5.91
C GLU A 158 7.30 -22.07 5.41
N ASP A 159 7.60 -22.72 4.30
CA ASP A 159 8.90 -22.68 3.65
C ASP A 159 9.13 -21.44 2.78
N ARG A 160 8.17 -20.52 2.72
CA ARG A 160 8.23 -19.30 1.91
C ARG A 160 8.20 -18.05 2.76
N PHE A 161 9.11 -17.12 2.45
CA PHE A 161 9.17 -15.82 3.12
C PHE A 161 8.12 -14.82 2.60
N THR A 162 7.80 -14.87 1.30
CA THR A 162 6.86 -13.93 0.68
C THR A 162 6.15 -14.54 -0.53
N THR A 163 4.98 -14.03 -0.81
CA THR A 163 4.21 -14.34 -2.02
C THR A 163 3.45 -13.11 -2.51
N PHE A 164 3.04 -13.12 -3.77
CA PHE A 164 2.20 -12.11 -4.37
C PHE A 164 0.88 -12.73 -4.83
N LEU A 165 -0.22 -12.03 -4.53
CA LEU A 165 -1.55 -12.33 -5.04
C LEU A 165 -1.70 -11.56 -6.38
N GLY A 166 -1.06 -12.06 -7.42
CA GLY A 166 -1.08 -11.44 -8.75
C GLY A 166 -2.15 -11.96 -9.65
#